data_deb3cdc43ca6702665547471aed2d815
#
_entry.id   deb3cdc43ca6702665547471aed2d815
#
_cell.length_a   1.000
_cell.length_b   1.000
_cell.length_c   1.000
_cell.angle_alpha   90.00
_cell.angle_beta   90.00
_cell.angle_gamma   90.00
#
_symmetry.space_group_name_H-M   'P 1'
#
loop_
_entity.id
_entity.type
_entity.pdbx_description
1 polymer ?
#
loop_
_entity_poly.entity_id
_entity_poly.type
_entity_poly.pdbx_seq_one_letter_code
_entity_poly.pdbx_strand_id
1 'polypeptide(L)'
;KRFMDLLVIPNIENEFKRERTKDELPQSANGRTIMTTEPKFVPSEAIEMTLEGNAKFKVRLVDCVGYLVEGAIGHLEDGNPRMVNTPWFDNVIPFEDAAEIGTKKVINEHSTIGLVVTTDGTITDIPRRNYIDAEERVVEELKQLNKPFVIILNSTSPNSPEAMELRESLEAKYETPVL
;
A
#
# COMPACT_ATOMS: atom_id res chain seq x y z
N LYS A 1 -3.85 3.90 -5.59
CA LYS A 1 -4.55 4.47 -6.76
C LYS A 1 -3.58 5.13 -7.73
N ARG A 2 -2.83 6.17 -7.32
CA ARG A 2 -1.94 6.94 -8.23
C ARG A 2 -0.91 6.08 -8.98
N PHE A 3 -0.36 5.06 -8.34
CA PHE A 3 0.51 4.08 -8.99
C PHE A 3 -0.19 3.38 -10.17
N MET A 4 -1.44 2.93 -9.97
CA MET A 4 -2.25 2.33 -11.01
C MET A 4 -2.53 3.30 -12.16
N ASP A 5 -2.94 4.52 -11.83
CA ASP A 5 -3.28 5.55 -12.82
C ASP A 5 -2.09 5.94 -13.71
N LEU A 6 -0.88 5.96 -13.15
CA LEU A 6 0.32 6.45 -13.86
C LEU A 6 1.11 5.35 -14.57
N LEU A 7 1.20 4.16 -13.97
CA LEU A 7 2.10 3.11 -14.42
C LEU A 7 1.41 1.87 -14.98
N VAL A 8 0.19 1.55 -14.51
CA VAL A 8 -0.48 0.32 -14.91
C VAL A 8 -1.50 0.58 -16.01
N ILE A 9 -2.45 1.47 -15.77
CA ILE A 9 -3.57 1.75 -16.68
C ILE A 9 -3.11 2.20 -18.08
N PRO A 10 -2.13 3.11 -18.23
CA PRO A 10 -1.66 3.52 -19.56
C PRO A 10 -1.04 2.39 -20.39
N ASN A 11 -0.53 1.35 -19.75
CA ASN A 11 0.12 0.21 -20.39
C ASN A 11 -0.83 -0.97 -20.65
N ILE A 12 -2.14 -0.82 -20.43
CA ILE A 12 -3.16 -1.82 -20.79
C ILE A 12 -3.56 -1.59 -22.24
N GLU A 13 -3.20 -2.52 -23.13
CA GLU A 13 -3.49 -2.42 -24.55
C GLU A 13 -4.99 -2.51 -24.86
N ASN A 14 -5.70 -3.39 -24.15
CA ASN A 14 -7.13 -3.63 -24.37
C ASN A 14 -7.97 -2.54 -23.68
N GLU A 15 -8.72 -1.78 -24.47
CA GLU A 15 -9.53 -0.65 -24.03
C GLU A 15 -10.63 -1.05 -23.03
N PHE A 16 -11.32 -2.15 -23.26
CA PHE A 16 -12.36 -2.63 -22.32
C PHE A 16 -11.76 -3.04 -20.97
N LYS A 17 -10.61 -3.72 -20.99
CA LYS A 17 -9.90 -4.06 -19.75
C LYS A 17 -9.39 -2.82 -19.04
N ARG A 18 -8.94 -1.82 -19.77
CA ARG A 18 -8.47 -0.55 -19.22
C ARG A 18 -9.59 0.20 -18.50
N GLU A 19 -10.78 0.35 -19.13
CA GLU A 19 -11.92 1.00 -18.51
C GLU A 19 -12.41 0.20 -17.28
N ARG A 20 -12.58 -1.11 -17.39
CA ARG A 20 -12.93 -1.97 -16.27
C ARG A 20 -11.95 -1.82 -15.10
N THR A 21 -10.65 -1.79 -15.38
CA THR A 21 -9.63 -1.60 -14.34
C THR A 21 -9.78 -0.27 -13.63
N LYS A 22 -10.13 0.81 -14.34
CA LYS A 22 -10.40 2.12 -13.71
C LYS A 22 -11.60 2.06 -12.76
N ASP A 23 -12.66 1.36 -13.14
CA ASP A 23 -13.87 1.22 -12.33
C ASP A 23 -13.61 0.37 -11.07
N GLU A 24 -12.69 -0.59 -11.14
CA GLU A 24 -12.31 -1.43 -10.01
C GLU A 24 -11.35 -0.73 -9.03
N LEU A 25 -10.80 0.46 -9.38
CA LEU A 25 -9.89 1.17 -8.48
C LEU A 25 -10.59 1.62 -7.18
N PRO A 26 -9.95 1.40 -6.03
CA PRO A 26 -10.49 1.87 -4.77
C PRO A 26 -10.63 3.40 -4.77
N GLN A 27 -11.72 3.87 -4.18
CA GLN A 27 -11.89 5.30 -3.97
C GLN A 27 -10.87 5.78 -2.92
N SER A 28 -10.21 6.89 -3.20
CA SER A 28 -9.29 7.49 -2.24
C SER A 28 -10.09 8.11 -1.08
N ALA A 29 -9.77 7.70 0.14
CA ALA A 29 -10.24 8.42 1.32
C ALA A 29 -9.52 9.77 1.41
N ASN A 30 -10.25 10.81 1.82
CA ASN A 30 -9.65 12.09 2.18
C ASN A 30 -9.23 12.04 3.66
N GLY A 31 -7.97 12.36 3.93
CA GLY A 31 -7.44 12.50 5.28
C GLY A 31 -7.01 11.19 5.94
N ARG A 32 -7.26 11.09 7.26
CA ARG A 32 -6.71 10.04 8.14
C ARG A 32 -7.59 8.80 8.30
N THR A 33 -8.77 8.78 7.65
CA THR A 33 -9.76 7.70 7.85
C THR A 33 -9.37 6.46 7.06
N ILE A 34 -9.30 5.33 7.77
CA ILE A 34 -9.05 4.02 7.15
C ILE A 34 -10.38 3.48 6.61
N MET A 35 -10.43 3.25 5.30
CA MET A 35 -11.61 2.77 4.57
C MET A 35 -11.56 1.28 4.26
N THR A 36 -10.36 0.75 4.02
CA THR A 36 -10.15 -0.67 3.69
C THR A 36 -10.22 -1.51 4.96
N THR A 37 -10.96 -2.62 4.93
CA THR A 37 -11.11 -3.55 6.06
C THR A 37 -10.48 -4.91 5.78
N GLU A 38 -10.27 -5.25 4.52
CA GLU A 38 -9.72 -6.52 4.07
C GLU A 38 -8.85 -6.33 2.83
N PRO A 39 -7.87 -7.20 2.57
CA PRO A 39 -7.09 -7.17 1.34
C PRO A 39 -7.95 -7.35 0.11
N LYS A 40 -7.70 -6.54 -0.93
CA LYS A 40 -8.40 -6.60 -2.22
C LYS A 40 -7.45 -6.73 -3.38
N PHE A 41 -7.77 -7.61 -4.32
CA PHE A 41 -7.08 -7.69 -5.60
C PHE A 41 -7.60 -6.61 -6.55
N VAL A 42 -6.69 -5.80 -7.10
CA VAL A 42 -7.02 -4.70 -8.01
C VAL A 42 -6.08 -4.72 -9.24
N PRO A 43 -6.58 -4.98 -10.41
CA PRO A 43 -7.93 -5.50 -10.71
C PRO A 43 -8.14 -6.91 -10.21
N SER A 44 -9.40 -7.36 -10.17
CA SER A 44 -9.79 -8.71 -9.74
C SER A 44 -9.06 -9.82 -10.53
N GLU A 45 -8.82 -9.59 -11.83
CA GLU A 45 -8.04 -10.45 -12.72
C GLU A 45 -6.71 -9.81 -13.09
N ALA A 46 -5.65 -10.63 -13.18
CA ALA A 46 -4.35 -10.15 -13.64
C ALA A 46 -4.41 -9.62 -15.08
N ILE A 47 -3.82 -8.45 -15.30
CA ILE A 47 -3.75 -7.80 -16.61
C ILE A 47 -2.37 -7.97 -17.25
N GLU A 48 -2.35 -8.21 -18.54
CA GLU A 48 -1.12 -8.22 -19.32
C GLU A 48 -0.69 -6.79 -19.64
N MET A 49 0.56 -6.50 -19.38
CA MET A 49 1.22 -5.23 -19.68
C MET A 49 2.43 -5.48 -20.56
N THR A 50 2.68 -4.55 -21.46
CA THR A 50 3.88 -4.51 -22.29
C THR A 50 4.67 -3.26 -21.91
N LEU A 51 5.92 -3.44 -21.50
CA LEU A 51 6.85 -2.34 -21.27
C LEU A 51 7.75 -2.09 -22.49
N GLU A 52 8.48 -0.98 -22.45
CA GLU A 52 9.52 -0.68 -23.41
C GLU A 52 10.46 -1.88 -23.56
N GLY A 53 10.79 -2.24 -24.83
CA GLY A 53 11.58 -3.46 -25.12
C GLY A 53 10.75 -4.73 -25.31
N ASN A 54 9.41 -4.63 -25.44
CA ASN A 54 8.48 -5.75 -25.64
C ASN A 54 8.44 -6.78 -24.52
N ALA A 55 8.89 -6.45 -23.30
CA ALA A 55 8.75 -7.31 -22.15
C ALA A 55 7.28 -7.39 -21.73
N LYS A 56 6.70 -8.59 -21.78
CA LYS A 56 5.32 -8.86 -21.39
C LYS A 56 5.27 -9.52 -20.01
N PHE A 57 4.40 -9.02 -19.14
CA PHE A 57 4.15 -9.61 -17.84
C PHE A 57 2.71 -9.37 -17.39
N LYS A 58 2.26 -10.15 -16.42
CA LYS A 58 0.94 -10.00 -15.83
C LYS A 58 1.04 -9.35 -14.47
N VAL A 59 0.23 -8.32 -14.27
CA VAL A 59 0.18 -7.55 -13.01
C VAL A 59 -1.19 -7.67 -12.38
N ARG A 60 -1.19 -7.84 -11.08
CA ARG A 60 -2.34 -7.71 -10.20
C ARG A 60 -1.84 -7.16 -8.88
N LEU A 61 -2.39 -6.04 -8.44
CA LEU A 61 -2.06 -5.48 -7.14
C LEU A 61 -2.93 -6.11 -6.05
N VAL A 62 -2.39 -6.18 -4.85
CA VAL A 62 -3.15 -6.48 -3.64
C VAL A 62 -3.10 -5.22 -2.78
N ASP A 63 -4.26 -4.60 -2.60
CA ASP A 63 -4.41 -3.49 -1.67
C ASP A 63 -4.73 -4.02 -0.28
N CYS A 64 -3.98 -3.62 0.73
CA CYS A 64 -4.19 -4.00 2.12
C CYS A 64 -4.08 -2.79 3.04
N VAL A 65 -4.55 -2.93 4.27
CA VAL A 65 -4.58 -1.82 5.24
C VAL A 65 -3.18 -1.36 5.61
N GLY A 66 -2.25 -2.29 5.75
CA GLY A 66 -0.96 -2.03 6.38
C GLY A 66 -1.03 -2.10 7.91
N TYR A 67 0.03 -1.68 8.57
CA TYR A 67 0.07 -1.55 10.03
C TYR A 67 -0.48 -0.20 10.46
N LEU A 68 -1.10 -0.18 11.65
CA LEU A 68 -1.70 1.03 12.19
C LEU A 68 -0.63 2.09 12.46
N VAL A 69 -0.96 3.32 12.08
CA VAL A 69 -0.12 4.50 12.31
C VAL A 69 -0.77 5.35 13.39
N GLU A 70 0.00 5.82 14.35
CA GLU A 70 -0.49 6.71 15.40
C GLU A 70 -1.12 7.97 14.80
N GLY A 71 -2.36 8.26 15.19
CA GLY A 71 -3.15 9.38 14.65
C GLY A 71 -4.05 9.01 13.47
N ALA A 72 -4.00 7.76 12.96
CA ALA A 72 -5.01 7.26 12.03
C ALA A 72 -6.37 7.14 12.74
N ILE A 73 -7.44 7.38 12.01
CA ILE A 73 -8.81 7.30 12.52
C ILE A 73 -9.60 6.22 11.79
N GLY A 74 -10.67 5.73 12.43
CA GLY A 74 -11.52 4.67 11.87
C GLY A 74 -11.20 3.28 12.41
N HIS A 75 -10.25 3.15 13.34
CA HIS A 75 -9.99 1.93 14.11
C HIS A 75 -10.80 1.86 15.41
N LEU A 76 -11.40 3.00 15.82
CA LEU A 76 -12.30 3.10 16.97
C LEU A 76 -13.71 3.48 16.52
N GLU A 77 -14.71 3.03 17.27
CA GLU A 77 -16.12 3.38 17.16
C GLU A 77 -16.65 3.64 18.56
N ASP A 78 -17.16 4.87 18.79
CA ASP A 78 -17.62 5.35 20.10
C ASP A 78 -16.61 5.13 21.24
N GLY A 79 -15.31 5.32 20.95
CA GLY A 79 -14.21 5.16 21.92
C GLY A 79 -13.78 3.71 22.20
N ASN A 80 -14.45 2.73 21.60
CA ASN A 80 -14.09 1.31 21.70
C ASN A 80 -13.42 0.82 20.40
N PRO A 81 -12.62 -0.27 20.44
CA PRO A 81 -12.09 -0.88 19.23
C PRO A 81 -13.23 -1.24 18.25
N ARG A 82 -13.12 -0.77 17.01
CA ARG A 82 -14.07 -1.14 15.95
C ARG A 82 -13.97 -2.62 15.66
N MET A 83 -15.07 -3.34 15.79
CA MET A 83 -15.13 -4.77 15.53
C MET A 83 -15.49 -5.04 14.07
N VAL A 84 -14.81 -5.99 13.43
CA VAL A 84 -15.02 -6.34 12.03
C VAL A 84 -15.12 -7.84 11.82
N ASN A 85 -15.89 -8.23 10.81
CA ASN A 85 -15.87 -9.60 10.31
C ASN A 85 -14.68 -9.78 9.35
N THR A 86 -14.08 -10.96 9.38
CA THR A 86 -13.03 -11.33 8.45
C THR A 86 -13.29 -12.74 7.92
N PRO A 87 -12.81 -13.08 6.73
CA PRO A 87 -12.97 -14.44 6.19
C PRO A 87 -12.14 -15.50 6.93
N TRP A 88 -11.34 -15.11 7.92
CA TRP A 88 -10.42 -16.02 8.62
C TRP A 88 -10.92 -16.48 9.99
N PHE A 89 -11.96 -15.83 10.51
CA PHE A 89 -12.52 -16.13 11.84
C PHE A 89 -14.05 -16.13 11.79
N ASP A 90 -14.65 -17.03 12.55
CA ASP A 90 -16.10 -17.10 12.68
C ASP A 90 -16.69 -15.98 13.57
N ASN A 91 -15.85 -15.39 14.42
CA ASN A 91 -16.23 -14.30 15.30
C ASN A 91 -15.67 -12.97 14.81
N VAL A 92 -16.33 -11.87 15.19
CA VAL A 92 -15.81 -10.52 15.01
C VAL A 92 -14.53 -10.33 15.85
N ILE A 93 -13.57 -9.62 15.28
CA ILE A 93 -12.30 -9.29 15.93
C ILE A 93 -12.05 -7.78 15.84
N PRO A 94 -11.18 -7.21 16.69
CA PRO A 94 -10.78 -5.82 16.55
C PRO A 94 -10.22 -5.52 15.17
N PHE A 95 -10.56 -4.36 14.63
CA PHE A 95 -10.08 -3.92 13.31
C PHE A 95 -8.54 -3.93 13.19
N GLU A 96 -7.85 -3.54 14.25
CA GLU A 96 -6.38 -3.52 14.29
C GLU A 96 -5.80 -4.92 14.10
N ASP A 97 -6.34 -5.92 14.79
CA ASP A 97 -5.94 -7.32 14.64
C ASP A 97 -6.24 -7.84 13.22
N ALA A 98 -7.40 -7.47 12.67
CA ALA A 98 -7.78 -7.84 11.30
C ALA A 98 -6.82 -7.22 10.27
N ALA A 99 -6.45 -5.96 10.44
CA ALA A 99 -5.50 -5.25 9.59
C ALA A 99 -4.10 -5.89 9.62
N GLU A 100 -3.64 -6.25 10.83
CA GLU A 100 -2.36 -6.92 11.02
C GLU A 100 -2.33 -8.30 10.35
N ILE A 101 -3.34 -9.12 10.61
CA ILE A 101 -3.44 -10.47 10.03
C ILE A 101 -3.55 -10.39 8.50
N GLY A 102 -4.40 -9.49 7.98
CA GLY A 102 -4.56 -9.29 6.55
C GLY A 102 -3.25 -8.84 5.88
N THR A 103 -2.52 -7.92 6.49
CA THR A 103 -1.23 -7.43 6.00
C THR A 103 -0.19 -8.55 5.98
N LYS A 104 -0.07 -9.33 7.06
CA LYS A 104 0.82 -10.49 7.12
C LYS A 104 0.48 -11.53 6.05
N LYS A 105 -0.81 -11.82 5.82
CA LYS A 105 -1.22 -12.73 4.75
C LYS A 105 -0.84 -12.22 3.36
N VAL A 106 -1.02 -10.93 3.09
CA VAL A 106 -0.58 -10.33 1.82
C VAL A 106 0.93 -10.46 1.65
N ILE A 107 1.69 -10.10 2.67
CA ILE A 107 3.16 -10.20 2.63
C ILE A 107 3.61 -11.65 2.43
N ASN A 108 3.07 -12.61 3.18
CA ASN A 108 3.54 -13.99 3.16
C ASN A 108 3.05 -14.79 1.94
N GLU A 109 1.75 -14.69 1.63
CA GLU A 109 1.05 -15.65 0.78
C GLU A 109 0.67 -15.09 -0.60
N HIS A 110 0.37 -13.79 -0.69
CA HIS A 110 -0.30 -13.23 -1.87
C HIS A 110 0.58 -12.30 -2.73
N SER A 111 1.70 -11.81 -2.21
CA SER A 111 2.58 -10.90 -2.94
C SER A 111 3.86 -11.59 -3.42
N THR A 112 4.30 -11.26 -4.64
CA THR A 112 5.62 -11.61 -5.17
C THR A 112 6.62 -10.47 -5.03
N ILE A 113 6.13 -9.24 -5.09
CA ILE A 113 6.93 -8.00 -4.97
C ILE A 113 6.19 -7.07 -4.03
N GLY A 114 6.90 -6.45 -3.09
CA GLY A 114 6.36 -5.43 -2.19
C GLY A 114 6.42 -4.03 -2.78
N LEU A 115 5.33 -3.25 -2.62
CA LEU A 115 5.34 -1.80 -2.76
C LEU A 115 5.08 -1.20 -1.38
N VAL A 116 6.14 -0.79 -0.70
CA VAL A 116 6.02 -0.12 0.60
C VAL A 116 5.71 1.35 0.37
N VAL A 117 4.53 1.80 0.77
CA VAL A 117 4.14 3.20 0.61
C VAL A 117 4.29 3.91 1.95
N THR A 118 5.16 4.90 1.98
CA THR A 118 5.36 5.80 3.12
C THR A 118 5.17 7.26 2.70
N THR A 119 5.34 8.19 3.61
CA THR A 119 5.15 9.63 3.35
C THR A 119 6.16 10.48 4.11
N ASP A 120 6.42 11.66 3.61
CA ASP A 120 7.16 12.71 4.32
C ASP A 120 6.33 13.45 5.39
N GLY A 121 5.05 13.07 5.56
CA GLY A 121 4.11 13.71 6.48
C GLY A 121 3.30 14.85 5.87
N THR A 122 3.50 15.19 4.58
CA THR A 122 2.78 16.30 3.92
C THR A 122 1.43 15.92 3.32
N ILE A 123 1.15 14.61 3.21
CA ILE A 123 -0.09 14.11 2.55
C ILE A 123 -1.29 14.16 3.47
N THR A 124 -1.07 13.96 4.76
CA THR A 124 -2.12 13.98 5.80
C THR A 124 -1.69 14.88 6.95
N ASP A 125 -2.57 15.06 7.95
CA ASP A 125 -2.21 15.79 9.18
C ASP A 125 -1.40 14.92 10.17
N ILE A 126 -1.03 13.70 9.79
CA ILE A 126 -0.21 12.80 10.62
C ILE A 126 1.27 13.12 10.35
N PRO A 127 2.05 13.47 11.37
CA PRO A 127 3.46 13.80 11.20
C PRO A 127 4.30 12.59 10.79
N ARG A 128 5.38 12.82 10.03
CA ARG A 128 6.29 11.77 9.52
C ARG A 128 6.72 10.77 10.60
N ARG A 129 7.04 11.24 11.81
CA ARG A 129 7.52 10.38 12.91
C ARG A 129 6.56 9.23 13.26
N ASN A 130 5.26 9.43 13.07
CA ASN A 130 4.24 8.43 13.42
C ASN A 130 4.18 7.27 12.41
N TYR A 131 4.79 7.42 11.23
CA TYR A 131 4.85 6.36 10.21
C TYR A 131 6.06 5.43 10.38
N ILE A 132 7.08 5.84 11.14
CA ILE A 132 8.38 5.15 11.17
C ILE A 132 8.24 3.71 11.64
N ASP A 133 7.55 3.46 12.74
CA ASP A 133 7.41 2.12 13.32
C ASP A 133 6.69 1.15 12.35
N ALA A 134 5.61 1.61 11.73
CA ALA A 134 4.87 0.81 10.75
C ALA A 134 5.70 0.55 9.48
N GLU A 135 6.47 1.54 9.03
CA GLU A 135 7.38 1.44 7.88
C GLU A 135 8.50 0.43 8.16
N GLU A 136 9.18 0.55 9.30
CA GLU A 136 10.25 -0.36 9.70
C GLU A 136 9.76 -1.80 9.78
N ARG A 137 8.61 -2.01 10.40
CA ARG A 137 7.99 -3.34 10.54
C ARG A 137 7.73 -4.00 9.19
N VAL A 138 7.12 -3.29 8.24
CA VAL A 138 6.86 -3.83 6.89
C VAL A 138 8.16 -4.17 6.17
N VAL A 139 9.16 -3.29 6.25
CA VAL A 139 10.46 -3.51 5.60
C VAL A 139 11.17 -4.71 6.20
N GLU A 140 11.18 -4.85 7.53
CA GLU A 140 11.77 -6.02 8.20
C GLU A 140 11.09 -7.33 7.79
N GLU A 141 9.76 -7.37 7.76
CA GLU A 141 9.02 -8.56 7.35
C GLU A 141 9.33 -8.97 5.90
N LEU A 142 9.40 -7.99 4.97
CA LEU A 142 9.77 -8.26 3.59
C LEU A 142 11.21 -8.77 3.45
N LYS A 143 12.15 -8.18 4.21
CA LYS A 143 13.55 -8.61 4.24
C LYS A 143 13.70 -10.03 4.82
N GLN A 144 13.02 -10.34 5.92
CA GLN A 144 13.04 -11.70 6.52
C GLN A 144 12.56 -12.78 5.56
N LEU A 145 11.60 -12.45 4.70
CA LEU A 145 11.06 -13.36 3.69
C LEU A 145 11.87 -13.35 2.38
N ASN A 146 12.95 -12.56 2.29
CA ASN A 146 13.71 -12.34 1.06
C ASN A 146 12.82 -11.93 -0.13
N LYS A 147 11.73 -11.17 0.11
CA LYS A 147 10.88 -10.66 -0.94
C LYS A 147 11.45 -9.37 -1.52
N PRO A 148 11.54 -9.26 -2.85
CA PRO A 148 11.94 -8.00 -3.47
C PRO A 148 10.88 -6.94 -3.22
N PHE A 149 11.31 -5.72 -2.93
CA PHE A 149 10.41 -4.58 -2.73
C PHE A 149 11.07 -3.27 -3.14
N VAL A 150 10.23 -2.27 -3.36
CA VAL A 150 10.64 -0.87 -3.50
C VAL A 150 9.82 -0.02 -2.53
N ILE A 151 10.37 1.13 -2.14
CA ILE A 151 9.67 2.09 -1.29
C ILE A 151 9.18 3.24 -2.16
N ILE A 152 7.95 3.66 -1.94
CA ILE A 152 7.36 4.85 -2.57
C ILE A 152 7.18 5.91 -1.48
N LEU A 153 7.93 7.00 -1.60
CA LEU A 153 7.80 8.16 -0.73
C LEU A 153 6.72 9.11 -1.26
N ASN A 154 5.56 9.09 -0.65
CA ASN A 154 4.45 9.95 -1.04
C ASN A 154 4.60 11.35 -0.43
N SER A 155 4.69 12.37 -1.28
CA SER A 155 4.89 13.77 -0.90
C SER A 155 4.02 14.70 -1.73
N THR A 156 3.61 15.84 -1.17
CA THR A 156 2.97 16.93 -1.92
C THR A 156 4.00 17.72 -2.75
N SER A 157 5.29 17.63 -2.37
CA SER A 157 6.39 18.35 -3.01
C SER A 157 7.61 17.42 -3.20
N PRO A 158 7.52 16.37 -4.05
CA PRO A 158 8.52 15.31 -4.14
C PRO A 158 9.92 15.78 -4.59
N ASN A 159 9.99 16.96 -5.20
CA ASN A 159 11.25 17.57 -5.64
C ASN A 159 11.79 18.63 -4.66
N SER A 160 11.21 18.79 -3.49
CA SER A 160 11.75 19.69 -2.48
C SER A 160 13.07 19.13 -1.91
N PRO A 161 14.00 19.99 -1.45
CA PRO A 161 15.24 19.53 -0.82
C PRO A 161 14.99 18.55 0.34
N GLU A 162 13.99 18.82 1.18
CA GLU A 162 13.64 18.00 2.33
C GLU A 162 13.12 16.61 1.92
N ALA A 163 12.29 16.54 0.88
CA ALA A 163 11.78 15.27 0.37
C ALA A 163 12.90 14.44 -0.28
N MET A 164 13.84 15.10 -0.99
CA MET A 164 14.99 14.45 -1.60
C MET A 164 15.96 13.92 -0.53
N GLU A 165 16.26 14.72 0.51
CA GLU A 165 17.10 14.30 1.63
C GLU A 165 16.49 13.11 2.38
N LEU A 166 15.17 13.15 2.64
CA LEU A 166 14.46 12.02 3.25
C LEU A 166 14.53 10.78 2.37
N ARG A 167 14.33 10.90 1.07
CA ARG A 167 14.45 9.80 0.11
C ARG A 167 15.83 9.14 0.19
N GLU A 168 16.89 9.93 0.11
CA GLU A 168 18.29 9.45 0.18
C GLU A 168 18.57 8.78 1.54
N SER A 169 18.07 9.35 2.63
CA SER A 169 18.18 8.76 3.97
C SER A 169 17.49 7.40 4.06
N LEU A 170 16.29 7.26 3.47
CA LEU A 170 15.56 5.99 3.45
C LEU A 170 16.26 4.96 2.55
N GLU A 171 16.80 5.36 1.40
CA GLU A 171 17.60 4.48 0.53
C GLU A 171 18.82 3.93 1.27
N ALA A 172 19.55 4.80 1.97
CA ALA A 172 20.70 4.39 2.77
C ALA A 172 20.32 3.47 3.94
N LYS A 173 19.22 3.79 4.64
CA LYS A 173 18.73 3.00 5.79
C LYS A 173 18.28 1.61 5.41
N TYR A 174 17.53 1.49 4.33
CA TYR A 174 16.89 0.22 3.95
C TYR A 174 17.63 -0.54 2.85
N GLU A 175 18.66 0.05 2.25
CA GLU A 175 19.43 -0.52 1.14
C GLU A 175 18.52 -0.96 -0.02
N THR A 176 17.50 -0.13 -0.32
CA THR A 176 16.43 -0.43 -1.27
C THR A 176 16.04 0.85 -2.01
N PRO A 177 15.74 0.78 -3.33
CA PRO A 177 15.33 1.97 -4.08
C PRO A 177 14.10 2.65 -3.47
N VAL A 178 14.14 3.99 -3.38
CA VAL A 178 13.04 4.85 -2.95
C VAL A 178 12.64 5.78 -4.09
N LEU A 179 11.36 5.69 -4.50
CA LEU A 179 10.78 6.43 -5.62
C LEU A 179 9.88 7.56 -5.12
#